data_8a675a3366b037965356ca80ca875ae2
#
_entry.id   8a675a3366b037965356ca80ca875ae2
#
_cell.length_a   1.000
_cell.length_b   1.000
_cell.length_c   1.000
_cell.angle_alpha   90.00
_cell.angle_beta   90.00
_cell.angle_gamma   90.00
#
_symmetry.space_group_name_H-M   'P 1'
#
loop_
_entity.id
_entity.type
_entity.pdbx_description
1 polymer ?
#
loop_
_entity_poly.entity_id
_entity_poly.type
_entity_poly.pdbx_seq_one_letter_code
_entity_poly.pdbx_strand_id
1 'polypeptide(L)'
;MFSKPKSLTFEMDTANLSINEIAHLHHSIFVSKDYDWWYEVLPEDIVVDVGAGIGMFSAKAYDNGAKRTYMIEPSRKLLETAVKNLAGAYIDRPDAYERCRIKAIHAAMGRTDVDCSNVWGEPQYDGKLMSLMEFVDYYDVPNISFLKISACGAEYNILHEDNLNFIATNVRHTACRVYLNAQYGGVEKFKHWRDSVLKPMMDLNRVYFQDDTYHEKVMQDNFMELLPASFMVYIKNW
;
A
#
# COMPACT_ATOMS: atom_id res chain seq x y z
N MET A 1 -12.10 5.27 -27.09
CA MET A 1 -10.71 5.74 -27.29
C MET A 1 -10.37 6.59 -26.07
N PHE A 2 -9.67 6.04 -25.09
CA PHE A 2 -9.31 6.80 -23.89
C PHE A 2 -8.12 7.70 -24.24
N SER A 3 -8.30 9.02 -24.07
CA SER A 3 -7.21 9.97 -24.24
C SER A 3 -6.12 9.70 -23.22
N LYS A 4 -4.83 9.65 -23.65
CA LYS A 4 -3.69 9.58 -22.74
C LYS A 4 -3.83 10.66 -21.66
N PRO A 5 -3.54 10.35 -20.39
CA PRO A 5 -3.59 11.34 -19.32
C PRO A 5 -2.64 12.50 -19.65
N LYS A 6 -3.10 13.73 -19.44
CA LYS A 6 -2.19 14.88 -19.35
C LYS A 6 -1.25 14.60 -18.17
N SER A 7 0.01 14.98 -18.30
CA SER A 7 1.02 14.80 -17.24
C SER A 7 0.45 15.20 -15.88
N LEU A 8 0.42 14.27 -14.94
CA LEU A 8 0.03 14.54 -13.57
C LEU A 8 1.01 15.57 -12.99
N THR A 9 0.54 16.79 -12.75
CA THR A 9 1.32 17.80 -12.03
C THR A 9 0.96 17.71 -10.56
N PHE A 10 1.89 17.18 -9.76
CA PHE A 10 1.71 17.13 -8.31
C PHE A 10 2.10 18.49 -7.69
N GLU A 11 1.27 18.96 -6.76
CA GLU A 11 1.56 20.17 -6.00
C GLU A 11 2.61 19.84 -4.93
N MET A 12 3.84 20.29 -5.14
CA MET A 12 5.00 19.89 -4.32
C MET A 12 5.17 20.68 -3.02
N ASP A 13 4.49 21.81 -2.87
CA ASP A 13 4.73 22.75 -1.78
C ASP A 13 4.01 22.42 -0.46
N THR A 14 3.06 21.49 -0.46
CA THR A 14 2.18 21.23 0.69
C THR A 14 2.57 20.02 1.52
N ALA A 15 3.37 19.12 0.99
CA ALA A 15 3.91 17.99 1.72
C ALA A 15 5.33 18.31 2.21
N ASN A 16 5.68 17.94 3.44
CA ASN A 16 7.07 18.04 3.92
C ASN A 16 8.04 17.11 3.18
N LEU A 17 7.62 16.53 2.08
CA LEU A 17 8.45 15.69 1.24
C LEU A 17 9.45 16.54 0.47
N SER A 18 10.70 16.11 0.47
CA SER A 18 11.74 16.67 -0.37
C SER A 18 11.50 16.29 -1.83
N ILE A 19 12.11 17.05 -2.74
CA ILE A 19 12.06 16.74 -4.18
C ILE A 19 12.60 15.34 -4.49
N ASN A 20 13.58 14.86 -3.72
CA ASN A 20 14.16 13.53 -3.88
C ASN A 20 13.17 12.42 -3.47
N GLU A 21 12.41 12.62 -2.37
CA GLU A 21 11.38 11.67 -1.96
C GLU A 21 10.26 11.59 -2.99
N ILE A 22 9.82 12.73 -3.51
CA ILE A 22 8.81 12.78 -4.58
C ILE A 22 9.31 12.08 -5.85
N ALA A 23 10.55 12.36 -6.27
CA ALA A 23 11.16 11.72 -7.42
C ALA A 23 11.29 10.19 -7.23
N HIS A 24 11.66 9.76 -6.02
CA HIS A 24 11.74 8.33 -5.68
C HIS A 24 10.36 7.66 -5.75
N LEU A 25 9.33 8.26 -5.15
CA LEU A 25 7.96 7.76 -5.22
C LEU A 25 7.47 7.69 -6.67
N HIS A 26 7.69 8.75 -7.46
CA HIS A 26 7.33 8.76 -8.88
C HIS A 26 8.04 7.63 -9.64
N HIS A 27 9.35 7.47 -9.43
CA HIS A 27 10.12 6.41 -10.07
C HIS A 27 9.56 5.03 -9.70
N SER A 28 9.34 4.77 -8.42
CA SER A 28 8.82 3.50 -7.89
C SER A 28 7.43 3.15 -8.47
N ILE A 29 6.56 4.14 -8.63
CA ILE A 29 5.17 3.90 -9.07
C ILE A 29 5.05 3.86 -10.60
N PHE A 30 5.71 4.78 -11.32
CA PHE A 30 5.47 4.98 -12.75
C PHE A 30 6.59 4.44 -13.65
N VAL A 31 7.82 4.34 -13.15
CA VAL A 31 8.99 3.93 -13.95
C VAL A 31 9.34 2.47 -13.69
N SER A 32 9.73 2.12 -12.46
CA SER A 32 10.06 0.74 -12.08
C SER A 32 8.83 -0.13 -11.86
N LYS A 33 7.67 0.51 -11.67
CA LYS A 33 6.39 -0.19 -11.47
C LYS A 33 6.43 -1.20 -10.31
N ASP A 34 7.05 -0.82 -9.19
CA ASP A 34 7.29 -1.73 -8.06
C ASP A 34 6.00 -2.38 -7.55
N TYR A 35 4.88 -1.65 -7.53
CA TYR A 35 3.61 -2.19 -7.01
C TYR A 35 2.81 -3.00 -8.03
N ASP A 36 2.96 -2.73 -9.31
CA ASP A 36 2.25 -3.40 -10.39
C ASP A 36 3.18 -4.25 -11.29
N TRP A 37 4.32 -4.64 -10.73
CA TRP A 37 5.29 -5.52 -11.41
C TRP A 37 4.65 -6.87 -11.80
N TRP A 38 3.81 -7.42 -10.93
CA TRP A 38 3.15 -8.71 -11.15
C TRP A 38 1.74 -8.57 -11.72
N TYR A 39 1.01 -7.54 -11.33
CA TYR A 39 -0.37 -7.31 -11.73
C TYR A 39 -0.63 -5.82 -11.84
N GLU A 40 -1.01 -5.37 -13.02
CA GLU A 40 -1.46 -4.00 -13.25
C GLU A 40 -2.96 -3.90 -12.95
N VAL A 41 -3.36 -2.84 -12.24
CA VAL A 41 -4.76 -2.56 -11.94
C VAL A 41 -5.56 -2.47 -13.25
N LEU A 42 -6.67 -3.18 -13.30
CA LEU A 42 -7.56 -3.27 -14.47
C LEU A 42 -8.85 -2.48 -14.24
N PRO A 43 -9.61 -2.18 -15.32
CA PRO A 43 -10.97 -1.71 -15.20
C PRO A 43 -11.82 -2.64 -14.33
N GLU A 44 -12.73 -2.04 -13.54
CA GLU A 44 -13.62 -2.72 -12.59
C GLU A 44 -12.94 -3.23 -11.29
N ASP A 45 -11.62 -3.08 -11.14
CA ASP A 45 -10.96 -3.44 -9.88
C ASP A 45 -11.36 -2.54 -8.72
N ILE A 46 -11.45 -3.15 -7.54
CA ILE A 46 -11.53 -2.48 -6.24
C ILE A 46 -10.12 -2.44 -5.65
N VAL A 47 -9.59 -1.25 -5.50
CA VAL A 47 -8.22 -0.99 -5.03
C VAL A 47 -8.24 -0.41 -3.62
N VAL A 48 -7.38 -0.95 -2.75
CA VAL A 48 -7.11 -0.39 -1.42
C VAL A 48 -5.64 0.02 -1.38
N ASP A 49 -5.39 1.32 -1.28
CA ASP A 49 -4.06 1.95 -1.26
C ASP A 49 -3.71 2.38 0.16
N VAL A 50 -3.00 1.53 0.90
CA VAL A 50 -2.58 1.80 2.29
C VAL A 50 -1.22 2.48 2.30
N GLY A 51 -1.14 3.60 3.01
CA GLY A 51 0.00 4.51 2.96
C GLY A 51 0.05 5.25 1.62
N ALA A 52 -1.07 5.90 1.29
CA ALA A 52 -1.26 6.53 -0.02
C ALA A 52 -0.36 7.75 -0.24
N GLY A 53 0.16 8.36 0.85
CA GLY A 53 1.02 9.53 0.77
C GLY A 53 0.33 10.67 0.03
N ILE A 54 0.96 11.20 -1.02
CA ILE A 54 0.42 12.27 -1.86
C ILE A 54 -0.47 11.77 -3.01
N GLY A 55 -0.94 10.51 -2.98
CA GLY A 55 -1.96 9.96 -3.86
C GLY A 55 -1.51 9.45 -5.22
N MET A 56 -0.20 9.30 -5.44
CA MET A 56 0.34 8.91 -6.76
C MET A 56 -0.16 7.55 -7.26
N PHE A 57 -0.18 6.52 -6.39
CA PHE A 57 -0.66 5.20 -6.78
C PHE A 57 -2.17 5.20 -6.99
N SER A 58 -2.92 5.88 -6.13
CA SER A 58 -4.37 6.05 -6.30
C SER A 58 -4.73 6.75 -7.61
N ALA A 59 -3.94 7.75 -8.03
CA ALA A 59 -4.09 8.41 -9.34
C ALA A 59 -3.86 7.41 -10.50
N LYS A 60 -2.79 6.61 -10.42
CA LYS A 60 -2.49 5.58 -11.40
C LYS A 60 -3.60 4.53 -11.49
N ALA A 61 -4.10 4.05 -10.35
CA ALA A 61 -5.19 3.09 -10.30
C ALA A 61 -6.47 3.66 -10.97
N TYR A 62 -6.78 4.93 -10.72
CA TYR A 62 -7.89 5.60 -11.36
C TYR A 62 -7.71 5.70 -12.88
N ASP A 63 -6.52 6.10 -13.36
CA ASP A 63 -6.21 6.21 -14.79
C ASP A 63 -6.28 4.85 -15.50
N ASN A 64 -5.93 3.77 -14.81
CA ASN A 64 -6.09 2.40 -15.30
C ASN A 64 -7.55 1.92 -15.31
N GLY A 65 -8.48 2.74 -14.78
CA GLY A 65 -9.92 2.48 -14.85
C GLY A 65 -10.48 1.74 -13.64
N ALA A 66 -9.77 1.68 -12.50
CA ALA A 66 -10.29 1.10 -11.27
C ALA A 66 -11.74 1.54 -11.01
N LYS A 67 -12.59 0.59 -10.66
CA LYS A 67 -13.99 0.86 -10.32
C LYS A 67 -14.09 1.72 -9.07
N ARG A 68 -13.25 1.42 -8.08
CA ARG A 68 -13.13 2.18 -6.83
C ARG A 68 -11.72 2.06 -6.26
N THR A 69 -11.22 3.18 -5.74
CA THR A 69 -9.96 3.23 -4.99
C THR A 69 -10.22 3.81 -3.61
N TYR A 70 -9.82 3.10 -2.58
CA TYR A 70 -9.80 3.55 -1.19
C TYR A 70 -8.39 3.98 -0.86
N MET A 71 -8.19 5.27 -0.72
CA MET A 71 -6.91 5.92 -0.42
C MET A 71 -6.81 6.16 1.08
N ILE A 72 -5.97 5.40 1.79
CA ILE A 72 -5.85 5.42 3.24
C ILE A 72 -4.49 6.01 3.62
N GLU A 73 -4.52 7.11 4.36
CA GLU A 73 -3.30 7.83 4.77
C GLU A 73 -3.47 8.40 6.19
N PRO A 74 -2.56 8.10 7.13
CA PRO A 74 -2.64 8.58 8.51
C PRO A 74 -2.26 10.04 8.69
N SER A 75 -1.45 10.62 7.80
CA SER A 75 -1.10 12.04 7.84
C SER A 75 -2.18 12.88 7.16
N ARG A 76 -2.89 13.70 7.94
CA ARG A 76 -3.88 14.65 7.41
C ARG A 76 -3.29 15.52 6.30
N LYS A 77 -2.07 16.03 6.52
CA LYS A 77 -1.39 16.89 5.55
C LYS A 77 -1.12 16.18 4.23
N LEU A 78 -0.61 14.94 4.26
CA LEU A 78 -0.38 14.16 3.05
C LEU A 78 -1.70 13.83 2.35
N LEU A 79 -2.72 13.45 3.10
CA LEU A 79 -4.04 13.16 2.55
C LEU A 79 -4.68 14.38 1.87
N GLU A 80 -4.62 15.55 2.50
CA GLU A 80 -5.10 16.81 1.90
C GLU A 80 -4.33 17.15 0.62
N THR A 81 -3.01 16.93 0.62
CA THR A 81 -2.18 17.08 -0.58
C THR A 81 -2.60 16.10 -1.68
N ALA A 82 -2.84 14.83 -1.33
CA ALA A 82 -3.32 13.83 -2.26
C ALA A 82 -4.66 14.22 -2.90
N VAL A 83 -5.60 14.71 -2.09
CA VAL A 83 -6.91 15.19 -2.58
C VAL A 83 -6.74 16.37 -3.53
N LYS A 84 -5.88 17.33 -3.23
CA LYS A 84 -5.58 18.47 -4.13
C LYS A 84 -4.94 18.01 -5.43
N ASN A 85 -3.96 17.11 -5.36
CA ASN A 85 -3.30 16.55 -6.54
C ASN A 85 -4.29 15.86 -7.47
N LEU A 86 -5.17 15.03 -6.90
CA LEU A 86 -6.21 14.34 -7.65
C LEU A 86 -7.23 15.31 -8.24
N ALA A 87 -7.68 16.31 -7.47
CA ALA A 87 -8.59 17.34 -7.97
C ALA A 87 -7.97 18.14 -9.11
N GLY A 88 -6.70 18.53 -8.99
CA GLY A 88 -5.96 19.24 -10.04
C GLY A 88 -5.75 18.40 -11.30
N ALA A 89 -5.43 17.12 -11.14
CA ALA A 89 -5.20 16.20 -12.25
C ALA A 89 -6.50 15.91 -13.05
N TYR A 90 -7.66 15.94 -12.38
CA TYR A 90 -8.94 15.54 -12.95
C TYR A 90 -9.96 16.68 -13.00
N ILE A 91 -9.52 17.95 -12.95
CA ILE A 91 -10.39 19.14 -12.99
C ILE A 91 -11.29 19.16 -14.24
N ASP A 92 -10.79 18.62 -15.35
CA ASP A 92 -11.54 18.51 -16.61
C ASP A 92 -12.40 17.21 -16.67
N ARG A 93 -12.44 16.44 -15.60
CA ARG A 93 -13.18 15.17 -15.47
C ARG A 93 -14.01 15.18 -14.18
N PRO A 94 -15.06 15.98 -14.09
CA PRO A 94 -15.88 16.10 -12.88
C PRO A 94 -16.48 14.76 -12.46
N ASP A 95 -16.66 13.82 -13.37
CA ASP A 95 -17.14 12.47 -13.10
C ASP A 95 -16.16 11.62 -12.25
N ALA A 96 -14.88 11.99 -12.14
CA ALA A 96 -13.92 11.31 -11.29
C ALA A 96 -14.31 11.40 -9.80
N TYR A 97 -14.78 12.58 -9.38
CA TYR A 97 -15.27 12.83 -8.03
C TYR A 97 -16.76 12.50 -7.86
N GLU A 98 -17.58 12.86 -8.84
CA GLU A 98 -19.03 12.65 -8.80
C GLU A 98 -19.41 11.16 -8.72
N ARG A 99 -18.60 10.27 -9.29
CA ARG A 99 -18.84 8.82 -9.22
C ARG A 99 -18.24 8.16 -7.99
N CYS A 100 -17.70 8.91 -7.03
CA CYS A 100 -17.05 8.38 -5.81
C CYS A 100 -16.01 7.27 -6.09
N ARG A 101 -15.30 7.37 -7.22
CA ARG A 101 -14.31 6.34 -7.60
C ARG A 101 -13.09 6.34 -6.68
N ILE A 102 -12.69 7.52 -6.16
CA ILE A 102 -11.61 7.62 -5.18
C ILE A 102 -12.20 8.10 -3.86
N LYS A 103 -12.01 7.34 -2.80
CA LYS A 103 -12.41 7.67 -1.44
C LYS A 103 -11.18 7.90 -0.58
N ALA A 104 -10.97 9.13 -0.15
CA ALA A 104 -9.92 9.49 0.78
C ALA A 104 -10.34 9.18 2.22
N ILE A 105 -9.48 8.49 2.97
CA ILE A 105 -9.74 8.03 4.33
C ILE A 105 -8.56 8.44 5.22
N HIS A 106 -8.84 9.31 6.18
CA HIS A 106 -7.87 9.73 7.17
C HIS A 106 -7.78 8.67 8.28
N ALA A 107 -6.93 7.69 8.11
CA ALA A 107 -6.73 6.60 9.04
C ALA A 107 -5.32 6.00 8.93
N ALA A 108 -4.82 5.46 10.02
CA ALA A 108 -3.73 4.50 10.03
C ALA A 108 -4.35 3.09 9.94
N MET A 109 -3.77 2.22 9.11
CA MET A 109 -4.20 0.83 9.05
C MET A 109 -3.25 -0.06 9.85
N GLY A 110 -3.80 -0.94 10.68
CA GLY A 110 -3.03 -1.88 11.51
C GLY A 110 -3.90 -2.58 12.54
N ARG A 111 -3.27 -3.34 13.44
CA ARG A 111 -3.98 -3.98 14.57
C ARG A 111 -4.46 -2.93 15.56
N THR A 112 -5.71 -3.03 15.98
CA THR A 112 -6.31 -2.11 16.97
C THR A 112 -6.13 -2.58 18.41
N ASP A 113 -5.66 -3.81 18.60
CA ASP A 113 -5.36 -4.43 19.89
C ASP A 113 -3.91 -4.25 20.35
N VAL A 114 -3.05 -3.62 19.55
CA VAL A 114 -1.67 -3.30 19.88
C VAL A 114 -1.43 -1.80 19.88
N ASP A 115 -0.55 -1.33 20.77
CA ASP A 115 -0.13 0.05 20.77
C ASP A 115 0.78 0.33 19.58
N CYS A 116 0.23 1.00 18.57
CA CYS A 116 0.93 1.43 17.37
C CYS A 116 1.51 2.84 17.48
N SER A 117 1.39 3.50 18.63
CA SER A 117 1.86 4.89 18.84
C SER A 117 3.36 5.06 18.59
N ASN A 118 4.14 3.99 18.76
CA ASN A 118 5.59 3.96 18.54
C ASN A 118 6.01 3.55 17.12
N VAL A 119 5.08 3.13 16.26
CA VAL A 119 5.43 2.69 14.90
C VAL A 119 5.86 3.87 14.04
N TRP A 120 5.38 5.07 14.36
CA TRP A 120 5.55 6.26 13.53
C TRP A 120 6.37 7.39 14.17
N GLY A 121 6.63 7.38 15.49
CA GLY A 121 7.51 8.32 16.18
C GLY A 121 7.24 9.82 15.98
N GLU A 122 6.21 10.19 15.22
CA GLU A 122 5.97 11.53 14.73
C GLU A 122 4.53 11.98 15.07
N PRO A 123 4.37 13.15 15.70
CA PRO A 123 3.05 13.69 16.11
C PRO A 123 2.12 14.06 14.95
N GLN A 124 2.56 13.88 13.70
CA GLN A 124 1.78 14.24 12.51
C GLN A 124 0.80 13.14 12.05
N TYR A 125 0.80 11.97 12.68
CA TYR A 125 -0.14 10.90 12.37
C TYR A 125 -1.33 10.98 13.32
N ASP A 126 -2.30 11.81 12.98
CA ASP A 126 -3.51 12.06 13.76
C ASP A 126 -4.72 11.26 13.24
N GLY A 127 -4.50 10.36 12.29
CA GLY A 127 -5.53 9.48 11.75
C GLY A 127 -5.97 8.41 12.75
N LYS A 128 -7.27 8.08 12.74
CA LYS A 128 -7.81 6.99 13.56
C LYS A 128 -7.16 5.66 13.14
N LEU A 129 -6.72 4.87 14.12
CA LEU A 129 -6.30 3.50 13.86
C LEU A 129 -7.51 2.64 13.47
N MET A 130 -7.38 1.88 12.41
CA MET A 130 -8.41 0.99 11.85
C MET A 130 -7.75 -0.30 11.37
N SER A 131 -8.28 -1.43 11.75
CA SER A 131 -7.83 -2.71 11.20
C SER A 131 -8.36 -2.92 9.77
N LEU A 132 -7.75 -3.86 9.04
CA LEU A 132 -8.23 -4.24 7.71
C LEU A 132 -9.68 -4.77 7.77
N MET A 133 -10.02 -5.53 8.82
CA MET A 133 -11.37 -6.08 8.97
C MET A 133 -12.39 -5.00 9.32
N GLU A 134 -12.06 -4.06 10.21
CA GLU A 134 -12.92 -2.90 10.48
C GLU A 134 -13.15 -2.04 9.23
N PHE A 135 -12.12 -1.89 8.38
CA PHE A 135 -12.25 -1.20 7.10
C PHE A 135 -13.24 -1.93 6.17
N VAL A 136 -13.07 -3.24 6.03
CA VAL A 136 -13.92 -4.10 5.19
C VAL A 136 -15.38 -3.99 5.60
N ASP A 137 -15.64 -4.12 6.90
CA ASP A 137 -17.00 -4.06 7.46
C ASP A 137 -17.61 -2.66 7.32
N TYR A 138 -16.85 -1.61 7.67
CA TYR A 138 -17.37 -0.24 7.67
C TYR A 138 -17.68 0.29 6.26
N TYR A 139 -16.87 -0.08 5.27
CA TYR A 139 -17.03 0.39 3.89
C TYR A 139 -17.75 -0.61 2.98
N ASP A 140 -18.19 -1.73 3.50
CA ASP A 140 -18.84 -2.83 2.76
C ASP A 140 -18.00 -3.25 1.53
N VAL A 141 -16.77 -3.68 1.81
CA VAL A 141 -15.78 -4.09 0.81
C VAL A 141 -15.41 -5.56 1.00
N PRO A 142 -16.32 -6.49 0.68
CA PRO A 142 -16.10 -7.91 0.96
C PRO A 142 -14.98 -8.52 0.11
N ASN A 143 -14.66 -7.92 -1.03
CA ASN A 143 -13.61 -8.39 -1.94
C ASN A 143 -12.74 -7.23 -2.39
N ILE A 144 -11.42 -7.44 -2.38
CA ILE A 144 -10.40 -6.49 -2.81
C ILE A 144 -9.68 -7.08 -4.03
N SER A 145 -9.71 -6.37 -5.16
CA SER A 145 -8.96 -6.80 -6.34
C SER A 145 -7.47 -6.56 -6.18
N PHE A 146 -7.11 -5.41 -5.61
CA PHE A 146 -5.72 -5.02 -5.41
C PHE A 146 -5.53 -4.32 -4.06
N LEU A 147 -4.69 -4.89 -3.20
CA LEU A 147 -4.26 -4.29 -1.94
C LEU A 147 -2.80 -3.84 -2.06
N LYS A 148 -2.57 -2.53 -2.10
CA LYS A 148 -1.21 -1.97 -2.01
C LYS A 148 -0.93 -1.59 -0.56
N ILE A 149 0.24 -1.97 -0.07
CA ILE A 149 0.73 -1.62 1.26
C ILE A 149 2.13 -0.99 1.15
N SER A 150 2.24 0.25 1.61
CA SER A 150 3.50 0.97 1.77
C SER A 150 3.41 1.81 3.03
N ALA A 151 3.58 1.15 4.18
CA ALA A 151 3.20 1.70 5.47
C ALA A 151 4.37 1.80 6.45
N CYS A 152 5.62 1.79 5.94
CA CYS A 152 6.88 2.06 6.68
C CYS A 152 6.94 1.37 8.05
N GLY A 153 6.73 0.05 8.11
CA GLY A 153 6.76 -0.76 9.32
C GLY A 153 5.40 -1.14 9.90
N ALA A 154 4.29 -0.54 9.44
CA ALA A 154 2.95 -1.01 9.81
C ALA A 154 2.50 -2.24 9.00
N GLU A 155 3.21 -2.60 7.93
CA GLU A 155 2.90 -3.77 7.10
C GLU A 155 2.76 -5.06 7.91
N TYR A 156 3.56 -5.22 8.97
CA TYR A 156 3.50 -6.36 9.89
C TYR A 156 2.22 -6.41 10.75
N ASN A 157 1.58 -5.25 10.95
CA ASN A 157 0.33 -5.12 11.67
C ASN A 157 -0.90 -5.10 10.73
N ILE A 158 -0.67 -4.90 9.43
CA ILE A 158 -1.72 -4.93 8.41
C ILE A 158 -1.91 -6.34 7.89
N LEU A 159 -0.81 -7.02 7.57
CA LEU A 159 -0.79 -8.44 7.19
C LEU A 159 -0.35 -9.25 8.41
N HIS A 160 -1.28 -9.86 9.11
CA HIS A 160 -1.01 -10.66 10.29
C HIS A 160 -1.87 -11.94 10.30
N GLU A 161 -1.52 -12.87 11.16
CA GLU A 161 -2.11 -14.22 11.21
C GLU A 161 -3.64 -14.21 11.32
N ASP A 162 -4.23 -13.27 12.10
CA ASP A 162 -5.68 -13.24 12.31
C ASP A 162 -6.48 -12.83 11.06
N ASN A 163 -5.87 -12.07 10.12
CA ASN A 163 -6.53 -11.70 8.87
C ASN A 163 -6.05 -12.50 7.65
N LEU A 164 -5.15 -13.45 7.84
CA LEU A 164 -4.55 -14.22 6.76
C LEU A 164 -5.59 -14.97 5.92
N ASN A 165 -6.61 -15.53 6.58
CA ASN A 165 -7.70 -16.21 5.88
C ASN A 165 -8.47 -15.24 4.97
N PHE A 166 -8.79 -14.04 5.45
CA PHE A 166 -9.43 -13.01 4.63
C PHE A 166 -8.54 -12.63 3.44
N ILE A 167 -7.25 -12.37 3.68
CA ILE A 167 -6.27 -12.07 2.62
C ILE A 167 -6.27 -13.19 1.58
N ALA A 168 -6.21 -14.44 2.02
CA ALA A 168 -6.11 -15.61 1.14
C ALA A 168 -7.37 -15.87 0.30
N THR A 169 -8.54 -15.44 0.77
CA THR A 169 -9.84 -15.75 0.14
C THR A 169 -10.51 -14.56 -0.53
N ASN A 170 -10.28 -13.34 -0.05
CA ASN A 170 -11.03 -12.15 -0.46
C ASN A 170 -10.15 -11.05 -1.11
N VAL A 171 -8.83 -11.19 -1.06
CA VAL A 171 -7.90 -10.28 -1.73
C VAL A 171 -7.26 -10.98 -2.90
N ARG A 172 -7.47 -10.50 -4.13
CA ARG A 172 -6.93 -11.15 -5.33
C ARG A 172 -5.42 -10.96 -5.45
N HIS A 173 -4.96 -9.73 -5.35
CA HIS A 173 -3.54 -9.37 -5.44
C HIS A 173 -3.16 -8.44 -4.29
N THR A 174 -1.99 -8.70 -3.69
CA THR A 174 -1.37 -7.79 -2.72
C THR A 174 0.03 -7.43 -3.20
N ALA A 175 0.37 -6.14 -3.16
CA ALA A 175 1.72 -5.64 -3.34
C ALA A 175 2.14 -4.90 -2.06
N CYS A 176 3.07 -5.48 -1.33
CA CYS A 176 3.51 -4.99 -0.03
C CYS A 176 5.00 -4.64 -0.07
N ARG A 177 5.34 -3.40 0.26
CA ARG A 177 6.72 -3.01 0.54
C ARG A 177 7.04 -3.31 1.99
N VAL A 178 7.97 -4.22 2.20
CA VAL A 178 8.44 -4.66 3.51
C VAL A 178 9.71 -3.89 3.88
N TYR A 179 9.78 -3.36 5.10
CA TYR A 179 10.92 -2.63 5.62
C TYR A 179 11.62 -3.41 6.72
N LEU A 180 12.92 -3.69 6.55
CA LEU A 180 13.74 -4.46 7.48
C LEU A 180 14.50 -3.61 8.51
N ASN A 181 14.52 -2.28 8.36
CA ASN A 181 15.33 -1.46 9.25
C ASN A 181 14.77 -1.43 10.69
N ALA A 182 15.67 -1.22 11.67
CA ALA A 182 15.32 -1.24 13.09
C ALA A 182 14.29 -0.16 13.48
N GLN A 183 14.23 0.95 12.75
CA GLN A 183 13.29 2.04 12.98
C GLN A 183 11.83 1.59 12.77
N TYR A 184 11.60 0.64 11.87
CA TYR A 184 10.25 0.23 11.46
C TYR A 184 9.82 -1.16 11.97
N GLY A 185 10.62 -1.81 12.78
CA GLY A 185 10.17 -3.07 13.37
C GLY A 185 11.27 -4.03 13.76
N GLY A 186 12.41 -3.92 13.10
CA GLY A 186 13.57 -4.72 13.39
C GLY A 186 13.44 -6.21 13.05
N VAL A 187 14.49 -6.93 13.37
CA VAL A 187 14.68 -8.34 13.03
C VAL A 187 13.59 -9.25 13.62
N GLU A 188 13.21 -9.02 14.87
CA GLU A 188 12.27 -9.92 15.56
C GLU A 188 10.84 -9.81 15.03
N LYS A 189 10.38 -8.59 14.67
CA LYS A 189 9.07 -8.43 14.04
C LYS A 189 9.04 -9.09 12.67
N PHE A 190 10.10 -8.92 11.88
CA PHE A 190 10.17 -9.58 10.57
C PHE A 190 10.18 -11.11 10.72
N LYS A 191 10.97 -11.69 11.65
CA LYS A 191 10.99 -13.13 11.90
C LYS A 191 9.61 -13.66 12.25
N HIS A 192 8.95 -13.01 13.21
CA HIS A 192 7.59 -13.40 13.58
C HIS A 192 6.64 -13.34 12.39
N TRP A 193 6.61 -12.24 11.67
CA TRP A 193 5.77 -12.06 10.48
C TRP A 193 6.13 -13.05 9.36
N ARG A 194 7.40 -13.29 9.12
CA ARG A 194 7.87 -14.30 8.17
C ARG A 194 7.27 -15.67 8.49
N ASP A 195 7.35 -16.08 9.75
CA ASP A 195 6.97 -17.43 10.16
C ASP A 195 5.44 -17.59 10.28
N SER A 196 4.71 -16.52 10.66
CA SER A 196 3.25 -16.55 10.84
C SER A 196 2.44 -16.17 9.61
N VAL A 197 3.00 -15.37 8.69
CA VAL A 197 2.29 -14.86 7.51
C VAL A 197 2.94 -15.29 6.21
N LEU A 198 4.23 -14.93 6.02
CA LEU A 198 4.89 -15.11 4.74
C LEU A 198 5.06 -16.58 4.38
N LYS A 199 5.60 -17.38 5.32
CA LYS A 199 5.82 -18.82 5.10
C LYS A 199 4.56 -19.61 4.80
N PRO A 200 3.44 -19.49 5.55
CA PRO A 200 2.19 -20.14 5.19
C PRO A 200 1.71 -19.81 3.76
N MET A 201 1.88 -18.56 3.32
CA MET A 201 1.51 -18.16 1.95
C MET A 201 2.50 -18.68 0.90
N MET A 202 3.79 -18.78 1.24
CA MET A 202 4.81 -19.41 0.38
C MET A 202 4.54 -20.91 0.20
N ASP A 203 4.17 -21.61 1.28
CA ASP A 203 3.82 -23.04 1.25
C ASP A 203 2.60 -23.32 0.32
N LEU A 204 1.74 -22.31 0.11
CA LEU A 204 0.65 -22.35 -0.85
C LEU A 204 1.04 -21.89 -2.26
N ASN A 205 2.32 -21.60 -2.52
CA ASN A 205 2.82 -21.04 -3.79
C ASN A 205 2.12 -19.73 -4.19
N ARG A 206 1.80 -18.85 -3.23
CA ARG A 206 1.08 -17.59 -3.45
C ARG A 206 1.97 -16.35 -3.34
N VAL A 207 3.21 -16.50 -2.90
CA VAL A 207 4.16 -15.40 -2.72
C VAL A 207 5.15 -15.33 -3.87
N TYR A 208 5.39 -14.10 -4.34
CA TYR A 208 6.32 -13.78 -5.42
C TYR A 208 7.20 -12.61 -5.02
N PHE A 209 8.41 -12.57 -5.57
CA PHE A 209 9.40 -11.49 -5.39
C PHE A 209 9.89 -11.03 -6.76
N GLN A 210 10.36 -9.79 -6.85
CA GLN A 210 11.00 -9.28 -8.07
C GLN A 210 12.32 -10.00 -8.37
N ASP A 211 13.02 -10.45 -7.33
CA ASP A 211 14.23 -11.27 -7.41
C ASP A 211 13.90 -12.66 -6.86
N ASP A 212 13.91 -13.66 -7.72
CA ASP A 212 13.58 -15.05 -7.37
C ASP A 212 14.47 -15.61 -6.25
N THR A 213 15.70 -15.09 -6.09
CA THR A 213 16.60 -15.50 -5.00
C THR A 213 16.07 -15.10 -3.62
N TYR A 214 15.10 -14.18 -3.54
CA TYR A 214 14.52 -13.77 -2.26
C TYR A 214 13.69 -14.86 -1.60
N HIS A 215 13.14 -15.83 -2.35
CA HIS A 215 12.48 -17.00 -1.78
C HIS A 215 13.37 -17.76 -0.79
N GLU A 216 14.63 -17.93 -1.13
CA GLU A 216 15.59 -18.60 -0.25
C GLU A 216 16.13 -17.66 0.83
N LYS A 217 16.46 -16.41 0.45
CA LYS A 217 17.10 -15.43 1.35
C LYS A 217 16.22 -15.05 2.53
N VAL A 218 14.91 -14.89 2.34
CA VAL A 218 13.97 -14.52 3.41
C VAL A 218 13.90 -15.60 4.51
N MET A 219 14.17 -16.86 4.16
CA MET A 219 14.10 -18.00 5.07
C MET A 219 15.40 -18.25 5.85
N GLN A 220 16.50 -17.59 5.52
CA GLN A 220 17.78 -17.74 6.19
C GLN A 220 17.84 -16.92 7.49
N ASP A 221 18.61 -17.37 8.48
CA ASP A 221 18.77 -16.64 9.74
C ASP A 221 19.53 -15.31 9.58
N ASN A 222 20.41 -15.22 8.59
CA ASN A 222 21.18 -14.02 8.24
C ASN A 222 20.51 -13.17 7.16
N PHE A 223 19.20 -13.26 6.99
CA PHE A 223 18.44 -12.53 5.95
C PHE A 223 18.72 -11.01 5.91
N MET A 224 19.07 -10.41 7.06
CA MET A 224 19.44 -8.98 7.15
C MET A 224 20.68 -8.62 6.34
N GLU A 225 21.58 -9.57 6.10
CA GLU A 225 22.79 -9.40 5.28
C GLU A 225 22.51 -9.66 3.78
N LEU A 226 21.44 -10.40 3.50
CA LEU A 226 21.13 -10.93 2.18
C LEU A 226 20.04 -10.13 1.45
N LEU A 227 19.21 -9.40 2.20
CA LEU A 227 18.09 -8.63 1.67
C LEU A 227 18.38 -7.13 1.77
N PRO A 228 17.85 -6.31 0.85
CA PRO A 228 17.92 -4.86 0.97
C PRO A 228 17.09 -4.36 2.15
N ALA A 229 17.33 -3.12 2.59
CA ALA A 229 16.61 -2.47 3.69
C ALA A 229 15.08 -2.42 3.47
N SER A 230 14.64 -2.47 2.22
CA SER A 230 13.24 -2.72 1.87
C SER A 230 13.15 -3.51 0.57
N PHE A 231 12.12 -4.32 0.44
CA PHE A 231 11.83 -5.12 -0.75
C PHE A 231 10.33 -5.31 -0.95
N MET A 232 9.95 -5.75 -2.14
CA MET A 232 8.55 -6.00 -2.49
C MET A 232 8.18 -7.46 -2.29
N VAL A 233 7.03 -7.68 -1.68
CA VAL A 233 6.35 -8.97 -1.56
C VAL A 233 5.04 -8.88 -2.30
N TYR A 234 4.78 -9.85 -3.17
CA TYR A 234 3.53 -9.95 -3.90
C TYR A 234 2.80 -11.23 -3.49
N ILE A 235 1.50 -11.10 -3.21
CA ILE A 235 0.65 -12.25 -2.91
C ILE A 235 -0.42 -12.32 -3.99
N LYS A 236 -0.56 -13.50 -4.60
CA LYS A 236 -1.58 -13.79 -5.61
C LYS A 236 -2.43 -14.95 -5.14
N ASN A 237 -3.73 -14.77 -5.08
CA ASN A 237 -4.64 -15.80 -4.57
C ASN A 237 -5.44 -16.51 -5.67
N TRP A 238 -5.88 -15.83 -6.73
CA TRP A 238 -6.57 -16.43 -7.90
C TRP A 238 -6.44 -15.57 -9.16
#